data_e9d738e2010cba7b0ada3bd598eb273b
#
_entry.id   e9d738e2010cba7b0ada3bd598eb273b
#
_cell.length_a   1.000
_cell.length_b   1.000
_cell.length_c   1.000
_cell.angle_alpha   90.00
_cell.angle_beta   90.00
_cell.angle_gamma   90.00
#
_symmetry.space_group_name_H-M   'P 1'
#
loop_
_entity.id
_entity.type
_entity.pdbx_description
1 polymer ?
#
loop_
_entity_poly.entity_id
_entity_poly.type
_entity_poly.pdbx_seq_one_letter_code
_entity_poly.pdbx_strand_id
1 'polypeptide(L)'
;VASPDERRESLKELFHEARGCVRCTQLAQTRHTVVFGAGNANADLMFVGEAPGRNEDERGLPFVGQAGKLLDTLLGEIGLARDQVFIANVLKCRPPGNRDPHPAEIENCQEYLFRQIELIEPTVICTLGNFATKLLRHDTTGIMRLHGRAEVRMVGPRSVRLFPVFHPAAALYTPSNVDVLRQDFRALPELLALGAPEQPPPLVEPSVEEEPLVEVEAGELAPGEAAAAGDAAAVGTATASADAGSLGAADEAAAEPASAEPHPAQLGLF
;
A
#
# COMPACT_ATOMS: atom_id res chain seq x y z
N VAL A 1 6.76 17.31 -14.62
CA VAL A 1 6.94 17.00 -13.19
C VAL A 1 5.96 17.88 -12.42
N ALA A 2 5.11 17.28 -11.58
CA ALA A 2 4.14 18.01 -10.76
C ALA A 2 4.86 18.95 -9.78
N SER A 3 4.28 20.12 -9.55
CA SER A 3 4.79 21.05 -8.54
C SER A 3 4.62 20.51 -7.12
N PRO A 4 5.36 21.02 -6.12
CA PRO A 4 5.19 20.62 -4.72
C PRO A 4 3.75 20.79 -4.19
N ASP A 5 3.05 21.82 -4.63
CA ASP A 5 1.67 22.06 -4.21
C ASP A 5 0.69 21.11 -4.88
N GLU A 6 0.87 20.79 -6.17
CA GLU A 6 0.09 19.78 -6.87
C GLU A 6 0.24 18.39 -6.25
N ARG A 7 1.47 17.99 -5.88
CA ARG A 7 1.71 16.71 -5.17
C ARG A 7 0.97 16.66 -3.83
N ARG A 8 0.99 17.76 -3.08
CA ARG A 8 0.29 17.86 -1.80
C ARG A 8 -1.21 17.70 -1.97
N GLU A 9 -1.82 18.37 -2.96
CA GLU A 9 -3.25 18.25 -3.23
C GLU A 9 -3.60 16.82 -3.67
N SER A 10 -2.83 16.22 -4.57
CA SER A 10 -3.05 14.82 -5.00
C SER A 10 -2.92 13.82 -3.84
N LEU A 11 -2.00 14.06 -2.88
CA LEU A 11 -1.91 13.24 -1.67
C LEU A 11 -3.12 13.42 -0.75
N LYS A 12 -3.71 14.62 -0.67
CA LYS A 12 -4.96 14.85 0.07
C LYS A 12 -6.14 14.12 -0.56
N GLU A 13 -6.27 14.17 -1.89
CA GLU A 13 -7.30 13.42 -2.62
C GLU A 13 -7.16 11.92 -2.35
N LEU A 14 -5.94 11.38 -2.46
CA LEU A 14 -5.66 9.99 -2.16
C LEU A 14 -5.97 9.62 -0.69
N PHE A 15 -5.70 10.52 0.24
CA PHE A 15 -6.07 10.36 1.65
C PHE A 15 -7.58 10.28 1.84
N HIS A 16 -8.35 11.15 1.20
CA HIS A 16 -9.81 11.12 1.27
C HIS A 16 -10.38 9.82 0.69
N GLU A 17 -9.82 9.33 -0.41
CA GLU A 17 -10.18 8.03 -0.98
C GLU A 17 -9.88 6.89 0.00
N ALA A 18 -8.67 6.86 0.55
CA ALA A 18 -8.24 5.81 1.47
C ALA A 18 -9.09 5.75 2.76
N ARG A 19 -9.55 6.90 3.27
CA ARG A 19 -10.43 6.95 4.45
C ARG A 19 -11.75 6.23 4.24
N GLY A 20 -12.31 6.30 3.04
CA GLY A 20 -13.56 5.61 2.66
C GLY A 20 -13.36 4.14 2.27
N CYS A 21 -12.13 3.61 2.28
CA CYS A 21 -11.84 2.27 1.79
C CYS A 21 -12.48 1.18 2.66
N VAL A 22 -13.20 0.24 2.01
CA VAL A 22 -13.82 -0.94 2.64
C VAL A 22 -13.39 -2.26 2.00
N ARG A 23 -12.29 -2.24 1.19
CA ARG A 23 -11.80 -3.42 0.43
C ARG A 23 -11.49 -4.62 1.34
N CYS A 24 -11.10 -4.38 2.60
CA CYS A 24 -10.82 -5.42 3.60
C CYS A 24 -11.92 -5.35 4.67
N THR A 25 -13.00 -6.12 4.51
CA THR A 25 -14.21 -6.04 5.37
C THR A 25 -13.87 -6.13 6.86
N GLN A 26 -13.06 -7.12 7.27
CA GLN A 26 -12.68 -7.29 8.68
C GLN A 26 -11.90 -6.07 9.21
N LEU A 27 -10.93 -5.56 8.43
CA LEU A 27 -10.14 -4.41 8.86
C LEU A 27 -10.99 -3.13 8.90
N ALA A 28 -11.90 -2.96 7.95
CA ALA A 28 -12.81 -1.81 7.91
C ALA A 28 -13.76 -1.77 9.12
N GLN A 29 -14.21 -2.94 9.60
CA GLN A 29 -15.10 -3.05 10.76
C GLN A 29 -14.38 -2.89 12.10
N THR A 30 -13.08 -3.19 12.17
CA THR A 30 -12.36 -3.24 13.44
C THR A 30 -11.37 -2.09 13.66
N ARG A 31 -11.04 -1.31 12.63
CA ARG A 31 -10.18 -0.12 12.77
C ARG A 31 -10.92 1.03 13.43
N HIS A 32 -10.20 1.84 14.20
CA HIS A 32 -10.69 3.15 14.63
C HIS A 32 -10.57 4.18 13.50
N THR A 33 -9.42 4.19 12.81
CA THR A 33 -9.21 5.09 11.69
C THR A 33 -8.25 4.50 10.65
N VAL A 34 -8.18 5.14 9.49
CA VAL A 34 -7.17 4.83 8.48
C VAL A 34 -5.90 5.58 8.81
N VAL A 35 -4.77 4.87 8.90
CA VAL A 35 -3.43 5.43 9.08
C VAL A 35 -2.78 5.55 7.71
N PHE A 36 -3.03 6.65 7.03
CA PHE A 36 -2.60 6.86 5.66
C PHE A 36 -1.09 6.94 5.51
N GLY A 37 -0.46 7.72 6.33
CA GLY A 37 0.93 8.13 6.32
C GLY A 37 1.04 9.57 6.80
N ALA A 38 2.24 10.05 7.07
CA ALA A 38 2.48 11.42 7.51
C ALA A 38 3.90 11.87 7.20
N GLY A 39 4.08 13.18 7.01
CA GLY A 39 5.37 13.80 6.80
C GLY A 39 5.40 14.72 5.58
N ASN A 40 6.57 14.94 5.04
CA ASN A 40 6.77 15.84 3.91
C ASN A 40 6.31 15.21 2.59
N ALA A 41 5.38 15.84 1.89
CA ALA A 41 4.91 15.42 0.57
C ALA A 41 6.00 15.42 -0.52
N ASN A 42 7.11 16.12 -0.27
CA ASN A 42 8.26 16.22 -1.17
C ASN A 42 9.53 15.62 -0.51
N ALA A 43 9.36 14.57 0.30
CA ALA A 43 10.47 13.96 1.01
C ALA A 43 11.37 13.14 0.06
N ASP A 44 12.67 13.34 0.13
CA ASP A 44 13.66 12.46 -0.51
C ASP A 44 13.77 11.10 0.17
N LEU A 45 13.40 11.01 1.45
CA LEU A 45 13.43 9.79 2.25
C LEU A 45 12.02 9.38 2.70
N MET A 46 11.62 8.18 2.31
CA MET A 46 10.36 7.58 2.72
C MET A 46 10.60 6.32 3.54
N PHE A 47 9.96 6.22 4.71
CA PHE A 47 9.93 5.00 5.49
C PHE A 47 8.65 4.21 5.23
N VAL A 48 8.78 2.90 5.06
CA VAL A 48 7.65 2.00 4.84
C VAL A 48 7.70 0.86 5.83
N GLY A 49 6.75 0.84 6.77
CA GLY A 49 6.54 -0.24 7.74
C GLY A 49 5.50 -1.25 7.26
N GLU A 50 5.06 -2.10 8.17
CA GLU A 50 4.14 -3.21 7.89
C GLU A 50 2.68 -2.77 7.97
N ALA A 51 2.20 -2.44 9.16
CA ALA A 51 0.82 -2.12 9.48
C ALA A 51 0.73 -1.21 10.71
N PRO A 52 -0.37 -0.48 10.88
CA PRO A 52 -0.61 0.29 12.10
C PRO A 52 -0.75 -0.61 13.33
N GLY A 53 -0.17 -0.21 14.45
CA GLY A 53 -0.46 -0.74 15.76
C GLY A 53 -1.65 -0.04 16.42
N ARG A 54 -1.92 -0.37 17.70
CA ARG A 54 -3.04 0.20 18.45
C ARG A 54 -2.95 1.73 18.59
N ASN A 55 -1.79 2.25 18.96
CA ASN A 55 -1.63 3.70 19.16
C ASN A 55 -1.76 4.48 17.85
N GLU A 56 -1.32 3.88 16.75
CA GLU A 56 -1.42 4.44 15.42
C GLU A 56 -2.88 4.48 14.95
N ASP A 57 -3.62 3.40 15.18
CA ASP A 57 -5.04 3.27 14.85
C ASP A 57 -5.89 4.28 15.63
N GLU A 58 -5.61 4.47 16.93
CA GLU A 58 -6.32 5.43 17.78
C GLU A 58 -6.04 6.89 17.38
N ARG A 59 -4.82 7.21 16.89
CA ARG A 59 -4.38 8.58 16.58
C ARG A 59 -4.44 8.93 15.10
N GLY A 60 -4.58 7.95 14.22
CA GLY A 60 -4.56 8.15 12.78
C GLY A 60 -3.18 8.50 12.20
N LEU A 61 -2.10 8.36 12.98
CA LEU A 61 -0.73 8.72 12.61
C LEU A 61 0.19 7.49 12.64
N PRO A 62 1.10 7.34 11.66
CA PRO A 62 2.04 6.23 11.65
C PRO A 62 3.14 6.40 12.70
N PHE A 63 3.60 5.30 13.28
CA PHE A 63 4.76 5.27 14.18
C PHE A 63 4.69 6.27 15.35
N VAL A 64 3.61 6.23 16.13
CA VAL A 64 3.41 7.06 17.33
C VAL A 64 3.55 6.28 18.66
N GLY A 65 3.68 4.95 18.58
CA GLY A 65 3.95 4.07 19.71
C GLY A 65 5.44 3.98 20.06
N GLN A 66 5.84 2.96 20.81
CA GLN A 66 7.24 2.76 21.25
C GLN A 66 8.21 2.58 20.07
N ALA A 67 7.80 1.84 19.03
CA ALA A 67 8.59 1.69 17.80
C ALA A 67 8.81 3.03 17.10
N GLY A 68 7.79 3.91 17.12
CA GLY A 68 7.88 5.27 16.58
C GLY A 68 8.85 6.15 17.37
N LYS A 69 8.85 6.08 18.69
CA LYS A 69 9.82 6.82 19.54
C LYS A 69 11.25 6.40 19.23
N LEU A 70 11.48 5.10 18.99
CA LEU A 70 12.81 4.63 18.58
C LEU A 70 13.17 5.17 17.18
N LEU A 71 12.22 5.16 16.25
CA LEU A 71 12.43 5.74 14.91
C LEU A 71 12.80 7.24 15.00
N ASP A 72 12.09 8.01 15.82
CA ASP A 72 12.37 9.44 16.04
C ASP A 72 13.77 9.66 16.64
N THR A 73 14.19 8.79 17.59
CA THR A 73 15.53 8.82 18.14
C THR A 73 16.60 8.57 17.08
N LEU A 74 16.40 7.52 16.25
CA LEU A 74 17.34 7.16 15.18
C LEU A 74 17.43 8.25 14.10
N LEU A 75 16.32 8.90 13.76
CA LEU A 75 16.31 10.05 12.86
C LEU A 75 17.12 11.22 13.45
N GLY A 76 16.89 11.56 14.72
CA GLY A 76 17.64 12.62 15.41
C GLY A 76 19.14 12.34 15.47
N GLU A 77 19.56 11.09 15.67
CA GLU A 77 20.98 10.67 15.69
C GLU A 77 21.70 10.93 14.34
N ILE A 78 20.95 10.96 13.23
CA ILE A 78 21.49 11.28 11.89
C ILE A 78 21.16 12.70 11.40
N GLY A 79 20.65 13.55 12.30
CA GLY A 79 20.35 14.96 12.01
C GLY A 79 19.08 15.20 11.18
N LEU A 80 18.17 14.23 11.13
CA LEU A 80 16.88 14.35 10.46
C LEU A 80 15.74 14.50 11.48
N ALA A 81 14.71 15.25 11.09
CA ALA A 81 13.46 15.37 11.83
C ALA A 81 12.32 14.65 11.08
N ARG A 82 11.26 14.33 11.82
CA ARG A 82 10.11 13.58 11.29
C ARG A 82 9.37 14.32 10.17
N ASP A 83 9.37 15.64 10.20
CA ASP A 83 8.77 16.52 9.20
C ASP A 83 9.60 16.67 7.91
N GLN A 84 10.81 16.13 7.88
CA GLN A 84 11.67 16.11 6.69
C GLN A 84 11.52 14.82 5.88
N VAL A 85 10.89 13.79 6.45
CA VAL A 85 10.71 12.47 5.84
C VAL A 85 9.22 12.18 5.64
N PHE A 86 8.88 11.17 4.85
CA PHE A 86 7.52 10.63 4.80
C PHE A 86 7.48 9.24 5.41
N ILE A 87 6.51 8.96 6.26
CA ILE A 87 6.38 7.68 6.94
C ILE A 87 5.02 7.06 6.61
N ALA A 88 5.03 5.82 6.14
CA ALA A 88 3.83 5.07 5.82
C ALA A 88 3.97 3.58 6.21
N ASN A 89 2.92 2.83 6.01
CA ASN A 89 2.90 1.37 6.13
C ASN A 89 2.33 0.74 4.85
N VAL A 90 2.59 -0.55 4.66
CA VAL A 90 1.95 -1.37 3.63
C VAL A 90 0.44 -1.36 3.83
N LEU A 91 -0.04 -1.75 5.01
CA LEU A 91 -1.46 -1.63 5.35
C LEU A 91 -1.78 -0.26 5.94
N LYS A 92 -2.94 0.27 5.56
CA LYS A 92 -3.46 1.54 6.11
C LYS A 92 -4.42 1.32 7.28
N CYS A 93 -4.78 0.08 7.56
CA CYS A 93 -5.69 -0.32 8.64
C CYS A 93 -4.99 -1.30 9.56
N ARG A 94 -5.31 -1.24 10.86
CA ARG A 94 -4.76 -2.13 11.87
C ARG A 94 -5.37 -3.51 11.79
N PRO A 95 -4.58 -4.60 11.67
CA PRO A 95 -5.07 -5.95 11.84
C PRO A 95 -5.51 -6.25 13.29
N PRO A 96 -6.62 -6.99 13.52
CA PRO A 96 -7.07 -7.35 14.85
C PRO A 96 -5.96 -8.03 15.67
N GLY A 97 -5.78 -7.61 16.92
CA GLY A 97 -4.72 -8.14 17.80
C GLY A 97 -3.29 -7.85 17.34
N ASN A 98 -3.07 -6.95 16.37
CA ASN A 98 -1.79 -6.69 15.70
C ASN A 98 -1.20 -7.96 15.07
N ARG A 99 -2.03 -8.86 14.52
CA ARG A 99 -1.55 -10.01 13.77
C ARG A 99 -0.84 -9.58 12.49
N ASP A 100 -0.09 -10.48 11.92
CA ASP A 100 0.52 -10.29 10.61
C ASP A 100 -0.55 -10.00 9.54
N PRO A 101 -0.23 -9.16 8.54
CA PRO A 101 -1.08 -8.94 7.38
C PRO A 101 -1.36 -10.21 6.59
N HIS A 102 -2.61 -10.43 6.19
CA HIS A 102 -2.93 -11.47 5.24
C HIS A 102 -2.53 -11.06 3.81
N PRO A 103 -2.13 -12.02 2.93
CA PRO A 103 -1.77 -11.69 1.54
C PRO A 103 -2.84 -10.88 0.80
N ALA A 104 -4.12 -11.24 0.94
CA ALA A 104 -5.23 -10.51 0.33
C ALA A 104 -5.37 -9.06 0.88
N GLU A 105 -5.03 -8.82 2.14
CA GLU A 105 -5.05 -7.47 2.72
C GLU A 105 -3.92 -6.61 2.14
N ILE A 106 -2.74 -7.20 1.93
CA ILE A 106 -1.61 -6.53 1.27
C ILE A 106 -2.00 -6.18 -0.16
N GLU A 107 -2.54 -7.14 -0.92
CA GLU A 107 -2.98 -6.96 -2.30
C GLU A 107 -4.02 -5.84 -2.42
N ASN A 108 -5.03 -5.82 -1.55
CA ASN A 108 -6.06 -4.79 -1.54
C ASN A 108 -5.54 -3.39 -1.14
N CYS A 109 -4.45 -3.31 -0.37
CA CYS A 109 -3.98 -2.06 0.23
C CYS A 109 -2.75 -1.47 -0.47
N GLN A 110 -1.95 -2.29 -1.16
CA GLN A 110 -0.67 -1.89 -1.77
C GLN A 110 -0.80 -0.75 -2.79
N GLU A 111 -1.93 -0.67 -3.49
CA GLU A 111 -2.20 0.40 -4.46
C GLU A 111 -2.03 1.79 -3.83
N TYR A 112 -2.56 2.00 -2.62
CA TYR A 112 -2.39 3.27 -1.91
C TYR A 112 -0.91 3.59 -1.63
N LEU A 113 -0.11 2.57 -1.29
CA LEU A 113 1.33 2.75 -1.07
C LEU A 113 2.05 3.10 -2.37
N PHE A 114 1.78 2.40 -3.46
CA PHE A 114 2.42 2.69 -4.75
C PHE A 114 2.07 4.08 -5.27
N ARG A 115 0.81 4.50 -5.16
CA ARG A 115 0.38 5.86 -5.51
C ARG A 115 1.05 6.92 -4.61
N GLN A 116 1.26 6.64 -3.31
CA GLN A 116 2.02 7.52 -2.44
C GLN A 116 3.48 7.65 -2.92
N ILE A 117 4.13 6.54 -3.26
CA ILE A 117 5.51 6.54 -3.77
C ILE A 117 5.61 7.32 -5.08
N GLU A 118 4.64 7.16 -5.97
CA GLU A 118 4.57 7.87 -7.24
C GLU A 118 4.40 9.39 -7.04
N LEU A 119 3.53 9.81 -6.12
CA LEU A 119 3.26 11.23 -5.82
C LEU A 119 4.41 11.90 -5.07
N ILE A 120 5.02 11.22 -4.10
CA ILE A 120 6.11 11.77 -3.27
C ILE A 120 7.43 11.79 -4.03
N GLU A 121 7.64 10.84 -4.92
CA GLU A 121 8.88 10.67 -5.70
C GLU A 121 10.15 10.56 -4.84
N PRO A 122 10.19 9.71 -3.80
CA PRO A 122 11.35 9.63 -2.93
C PRO A 122 12.59 9.09 -3.66
N THR A 123 13.75 9.61 -3.30
CA THR A 123 15.06 9.14 -3.76
C THR A 123 15.45 7.82 -3.08
N VAL A 124 15.15 7.73 -1.77
CA VAL A 124 15.44 6.59 -0.92
C VAL A 124 14.15 6.10 -0.27
N ILE A 125 13.89 4.79 -0.36
CA ILE A 125 12.84 4.13 0.42
C ILE A 125 13.50 3.20 1.44
N CYS A 126 13.38 3.54 2.72
CA CYS A 126 13.84 2.71 3.82
C CYS A 126 12.71 1.79 4.29
N THR A 127 12.81 0.48 4.02
CA THR A 127 11.81 -0.50 4.45
C THR A 127 12.09 -1.00 5.85
N LEU A 128 11.07 -0.99 6.71
CA LEU A 128 11.14 -1.41 8.10
C LEU A 128 10.57 -2.82 8.27
N GLY A 129 11.46 -3.83 8.29
CA GLY A 129 11.09 -5.23 8.49
C GLY A 129 10.76 -6.01 7.21
N ASN A 130 10.27 -7.24 7.39
CA ASN A 130 10.10 -8.21 6.31
C ASN A 130 8.98 -7.86 5.31
N PHE A 131 7.81 -7.42 5.78
CA PHE A 131 6.63 -7.27 4.93
C PHE A 131 6.83 -6.17 3.88
N ALA A 132 7.25 -4.98 4.30
CA ALA A 132 7.56 -3.88 3.39
C ALA A 132 8.72 -4.23 2.44
N THR A 133 9.77 -4.89 2.95
CA THR A 133 10.92 -5.30 2.14
C THR A 133 10.51 -6.30 1.05
N LYS A 134 9.78 -7.35 1.40
CA LYS A 134 9.33 -8.37 0.44
C LYS A 134 8.38 -7.79 -0.62
N LEU A 135 7.45 -6.92 -0.19
CA LEU A 135 6.52 -6.27 -1.11
C LEU A 135 7.28 -5.42 -2.15
N LEU A 136 8.13 -4.50 -1.69
CA LEU A 136 8.78 -3.55 -2.58
C LEU A 136 9.95 -4.16 -3.38
N ARG A 137 10.45 -5.31 -2.95
CA ARG A 137 11.44 -6.10 -3.72
C ARG A 137 10.82 -7.07 -4.70
N HIS A 138 9.54 -7.40 -4.51
CA HIS A 138 8.86 -8.49 -5.23
C HIS A 138 9.58 -9.83 -5.09
N ASP A 139 10.19 -10.10 -3.91
CA ASP A 139 10.84 -11.37 -3.61
C ASP A 139 10.61 -11.80 -2.14
N THR A 140 11.00 -13.03 -1.82
CA THR A 140 10.77 -13.63 -0.50
C THR A 140 11.99 -13.61 0.41
N THR A 141 13.09 -12.97 0.00
CA THR A 141 14.33 -12.91 0.78
C THR A 141 14.08 -12.21 2.12
N GLY A 142 14.55 -12.86 3.20
CA GLY A 142 14.35 -12.35 4.56
C GLY A 142 15.28 -11.19 4.91
N ILE A 143 14.80 -10.31 5.80
CA ILE A 143 15.48 -9.09 6.25
C ILE A 143 16.88 -9.36 6.83
N MET A 144 17.11 -10.52 7.45
CA MET A 144 18.41 -10.91 8.00
C MET A 144 19.56 -10.93 6.99
N ARG A 145 19.24 -11.07 5.70
CA ARG A 145 20.23 -11.07 4.61
C ARG A 145 20.35 -9.71 3.93
N LEU A 146 19.38 -8.86 4.11
CA LEU A 146 19.18 -7.64 3.31
C LEU A 146 19.43 -6.35 4.09
N HIS A 147 19.28 -6.35 5.42
CA HIS A 147 19.41 -5.13 6.20
C HIS A 147 20.77 -4.45 5.99
N GLY A 148 20.77 -3.15 5.99
CA GLY A 148 21.96 -2.33 5.81
C GLY A 148 22.55 -2.36 4.39
N ARG A 149 21.85 -2.95 3.40
CA ARG A 149 22.33 -3.03 2.01
C ARG A 149 21.37 -2.30 1.08
N ALA A 150 21.81 -1.16 0.58
CA ALA A 150 21.06 -0.41 -0.42
C ALA A 150 21.16 -1.06 -1.80
N GLU A 151 20.08 -1.04 -2.55
CA GLU A 151 20.02 -1.47 -3.94
C GLU A 151 19.14 -0.55 -4.76
N VAL A 152 19.42 -0.36 -6.03
CA VAL A 152 18.52 0.35 -6.94
C VAL A 152 17.46 -0.63 -7.44
N ARG A 153 16.19 -0.26 -7.27
CA ARG A 153 15.03 -1.06 -7.66
C ARG A 153 13.98 -0.21 -8.33
N MET A 154 13.27 -0.83 -9.26
CA MET A 154 12.02 -0.30 -9.76
C MET A 154 10.92 -0.55 -8.72
N VAL A 155 10.25 0.53 -8.32
CA VAL A 155 9.07 0.49 -7.44
C VAL A 155 7.96 1.27 -8.14
N GLY A 156 6.97 0.55 -8.68
CA GLY A 156 6.06 1.13 -9.66
C GLY A 156 6.82 1.63 -10.89
N PRO A 157 6.55 2.84 -11.38
CA PRO A 157 7.20 3.39 -12.57
C PRO A 157 8.58 4.02 -12.30
N ARG A 158 9.07 4.02 -11.05
CA ARG A 158 10.26 4.77 -10.64
C ARG A 158 11.40 3.89 -10.15
N SER A 159 12.63 4.32 -10.47
CA SER A 159 13.85 3.80 -9.85
C SER A 159 14.07 4.49 -8.51
N VAL A 160 14.25 3.72 -7.44
CA VAL A 160 14.53 4.21 -6.08
C VAL A 160 15.73 3.46 -5.49
N ARG A 161 16.40 4.06 -4.51
CA ARG A 161 17.31 3.32 -3.64
C ARG A 161 16.51 2.67 -2.53
N LEU A 162 16.30 1.36 -2.63
CA LEU A 162 15.63 0.58 -1.60
C LEU A 162 16.66 0.19 -0.54
N PHE A 163 16.39 0.55 0.72
CA PHE A 163 17.27 0.31 1.85
C PHE A 163 16.54 -0.44 2.95
N PRO A 164 16.65 -1.77 3.01
CA PRO A 164 16.02 -2.57 4.05
C PRO A 164 16.73 -2.45 5.40
N VAL A 165 15.95 -2.29 6.48
CA VAL A 165 16.45 -2.33 7.86
C VAL A 165 15.51 -3.15 8.74
N PHE A 166 15.95 -3.53 9.94
CA PHE A 166 15.08 -4.19 10.90
C PHE A 166 13.90 -3.29 11.28
N HIS A 167 12.77 -3.92 11.60
CA HIS A 167 11.64 -3.14 12.14
C HIS A 167 11.98 -2.63 13.55
N PRO A 168 11.77 -1.34 13.88
CA PRO A 168 12.08 -0.80 15.21
C PRO A 168 11.41 -1.57 16.33
N ALA A 169 10.20 -2.13 16.12
CA ALA A 169 9.53 -2.95 17.13
C ALA A 169 10.33 -4.22 17.50
N ALA A 170 11.06 -4.83 16.56
CA ALA A 170 11.90 -5.99 16.85
C ALA A 170 13.08 -5.64 17.77
N ALA A 171 13.56 -4.41 17.72
CA ALA A 171 14.63 -3.92 18.58
C ALA A 171 14.18 -3.67 20.03
N LEU A 172 12.87 -3.45 20.26
CA LEU A 172 12.32 -3.32 21.61
C LEU A 172 12.39 -4.64 22.39
N TYR A 173 12.34 -5.78 21.70
CA TYR A 173 12.45 -7.11 22.31
C TYR A 173 13.87 -7.67 22.31
N THR A 174 14.75 -7.15 21.45
CA THR A 174 16.12 -7.61 21.29
C THR A 174 17.06 -6.39 21.26
N PRO A 175 17.61 -5.97 22.42
CA PRO A 175 18.40 -4.73 22.53
C PRO A 175 19.58 -4.64 21.55
N SER A 176 20.23 -5.76 21.21
CA SER A 176 21.32 -5.80 20.23
C SER A 176 20.90 -5.32 18.83
N ASN A 177 19.62 -5.43 18.49
CA ASN A 177 19.11 -4.91 17.21
C ASN A 177 19.06 -3.37 17.17
N VAL A 178 19.09 -2.69 18.32
CA VAL A 178 19.16 -1.22 18.35
C VAL A 178 20.49 -0.73 17.77
N ASP A 179 21.59 -1.38 18.14
CA ASP A 179 22.92 -1.00 17.65
C ASP A 179 23.06 -1.29 16.15
N VAL A 180 22.48 -2.40 15.70
CA VAL A 180 22.40 -2.71 14.27
C VAL A 180 21.60 -1.64 13.52
N LEU A 181 20.42 -1.26 14.03
CA LEU A 181 19.61 -0.19 13.45
C LEU A 181 20.35 1.14 13.39
N ARG A 182 21.07 1.51 14.46
CA ARG A 182 21.91 2.72 14.47
C ARG A 182 22.98 2.68 13.38
N GLN A 183 23.61 1.53 13.22
CA GLN A 183 24.62 1.35 12.17
C GLN A 183 23.99 1.51 10.79
N ASP A 184 22.85 0.86 10.54
CA ASP A 184 22.14 0.95 9.26
C ASP A 184 21.67 2.38 9.00
N PHE A 185 21.09 3.08 10.00
CA PHE A 185 20.62 4.47 9.84
C PHE A 185 21.73 5.45 9.48
N ARG A 186 22.97 5.25 9.97
CA ARG A 186 24.12 6.10 9.64
C ARG A 186 24.47 6.10 8.15
N ALA A 187 24.02 5.11 7.38
CA ALA A 187 24.20 5.08 5.94
C ALA A 187 23.18 5.95 5.17
N LEU A 188 22.04 6.32 5.79
CA LEU A 188 20.99 7.09 5.10
C LEU A 188 21.45 8.45 4.57
N PRO A 189 22.21 9.28 5.31
CA PRO A 189 22.70 10.56 4.79
C PRO A 189 23.58 10.41 3.55
N GLU A 190 24.42 9.38 3.50
CA GLU A 190 25.28 9.10 2.33
C GLU A 190 24.42 8.66 1.14
N LEU A 191 23.40 7.82 1.36
CA LEU A 191 22.48 7.38 0.31
C LEU A 191 21.66 8.54 -0.27
N LEU A 192 21.24 9.48 0.56
CA LEU A 192 20.55 10.70 0.14
C LEU A 192 21.49 11.61 -0.68
N ALA A 193 22.75 11.76 -0.27
CA ALA A 193 23.74 12.55 -0.98
C ALA A 193 24.06 12.03 -2.40
N LEU A 194 23.80 10.76 -2.68
CA LEU A 194 23.92 10.20 -4.04
C LEU A 194 22.85 10.73 -5.02
N GLY A 195 21.82 11.41 -4.54
CA GLY A 195 20.69 11.88 -5.34
C GLY A 195 19.81 10.76 -5.92
N ALA A 196 18.88 11.11 -6.76
CA ALA A 196 17.99 10.14 -7.38
C ALA A 196 18.74 9.19 -8.32
N PRO A 197 18.44 7.87 -8.32
CA PRO A 197 18.97 6.97 -9.34
C PRO A 197 18.46 7.34 -10.73
N GLU A 198 19.13 6.85 -11.76
CA GLU A 198 18.68 7.03 -13.14
C GLU A 198 17.23 6.54 -13.30
N GLN A 199 16.38 7.40 -13.85
CA GLN A 199 14.98 7.10 -14.05
C GLN A 199 14.76 6.44 -15.42
N PRO A 200 13.82 5.48 -15.52
CA PRO A 200 13.43 4.93 -16.81
C PRO A 200 12.89 6.04 -17.72
N PRO A 201 13.04 5.89 -19.03
CA PRO A 201 12.41 6.82 -19.96
C PRO A 201 10.88 6.83 -19.72
N PRO A 202 10.22 7.99 -19.90
CA PRO A 202 8.78 8.06 -19.77
C PRO A 202 8.14 7.04 -20.72
N LEU A 203 7.12 6.33 -20.24
CA LEU A 203 6.31 5.46 -21.10
C LEU A 203 5.70 6.33 -22.19
N VAL A 204 6.23 6.21 -23.41
CA VAL A 204 5.59 6.78 -24.60
C VAL A 204 4.39 5.87 -24.84
N GLU A 205 3.18 6.37 -24.53
CA GLU A 205 1.99 5.70 -25.00
C GLU A 205 2.12 5.56 -26.52
N PRO A 206 1.95 4.35 -27.08
CA PRO A 206 1.95 4.21 -28.53
C PRO A 206 0.87 5.15 -29.05
N SER A 207 1.26 6.13 -29.86
CA SER A 207 0.30 6.92 -30.60
C SER A 207 -0.59 5.93 -31.36
N VAL A 208 -1.86 5.87 -30.99
CA VAL A 208 -2.86 5.13 -31.75
C VAL A 208 -2.95 5.90 -33.10
N GLU A 209 -2.14 5.46 -34.04
CA GLU A 209 -2.39 5.83 -35.43
C GLU A 209 -3.78 5.27 -35.73
N GLU A 210 -4.78 6.15 -35.81
CA GLU A 210 -6.09 5.79 -36.34
C GLU A 210 -5.87 5.25 -37.74
N GLU A 211 -5.85 3.91 -37.89
CA GLU A 211 -5.95 3.32 -39.19
C GLU A 211 -7.27 3.82 -39.81
N PRO A 212 -7.23 4.39 -41.02
CA PRO A 212 -8.44 4.84 -41.67
C PRO A 212 -9.40 3.66 -41.80
N LEU A 213 -10.61 3.84 -41.25
CA LEU A 213 -11.71 2.89 -41.43
C LEU A 213 -11.86 2.59 -42.93
N VAL A 214 -11.44 1.39 -43.35
CA VAL A 214 -11.73 0.87 -44.67
C VAL A 214 -13.22 0.61 -44.69
N GLU A 215 -13.98 1.48 -45.39
CA GLU A 215 -15.38 1.21 -45.70
C GLU A 215 -15.44 -0.10 -46.48
N VAL A 216 -15.87 -1.17 -45.83
CA VAL A 216 -16.22 -2.42 -46.50
C VAL A 216 -17.58 -2.19 -47.14
N GLU A 217 -17.59 -2.03 -48.48
CA GLU A 217 -18.83 -2.02 -49.27
C GLU A 217 -19.61 -3.33 -48.97
N ALA A 218 -20.88 -3.14 -48.61
CA ALA A 218 -21.82 -4.23 -48.32
C ALA A 218 -22.08 -5.00 -49.61
N GLY A 219 -21.35 -6.12 -49.78
CA GLY A 219 -21.64 -7.10 -50.79
C GLY A 219 -22.96 -7.81 -50.52
N GLU A 220 -23.83 -7.74 -51.48
CA GLU A 220 -25.16 -8.33 -51.61
C GLU A 220 -25.16 -9.84 -51.31
N LEU A 221 -25.84 -10.27 -50.23
CA LEU A 221 -26.04 -11.68 -49.84
C LEU A 221 -27.25 -12.22 -50.60
N ALA A 222 -27.01 -13.15 -51.51
CA ALA A 222 -28.05 -14.00 -52.12
C ALA A 222 -28.60 -15.00 -51.11
N PRO A 223 -29.90 -15.36 -51.17
CA PRO A 223 -30.54 -16.28 -50.26
C PRO A 223 -30.40 -17.75 -50.69
N GLY A 224 -29.96 -18.60 -49.79
CA GLY A 224 -29.84 -20.05 -50.01
C GLY A 224 -30.03 -20.90 -48.76
N GLU A 225 -31.19 -21.44 -48.68
CA GLU A 225 -31.60 -22.76 -48.18
C GLU A 225 -31.38 -23.14 -46.68
N ALA A 226 -32.55 -23.39 -46.10
CA ALA A 226 -32.79 -24.08 -44.83
C ALA A 226 -32.55 -25.60 -44.98
N ALA A 227 -31.92 -26.20 -44.00
CA ALA A 227 -32.06 -27.63 -43.70
C ALA A 227 -32.05 -27.86 -42.21
N ALA A 228 -33.01 -28.63 -41.83
CA ALA A 228 -33.59 -28.96 -40.56
C ALA A 228 -32.84 -30.05 -39.76
N ALA A 229 -33.17 -30.03 -38.45
CA ALA A 229 -33.48 -31.17 -37.57
C ALA A 229 -32.38 -31.97 -36.88
N GLY A 230 -32.66 -32.23 -35.60
CA GLY A 230 -32.37 -33.44 -34.84
C GLY A 230 -31.67 -33.12 -33.51
N ASP A 231 -32.32 -33.08 -32.49
CA ASP A 231 -33.06 -33.93 -31.55
C ASP A 231 -32.19 -34.39 -30.35
N ALA A 232 -32.69 -34.04 -29.20
CA ALA A 232 -32.87 -34.69 -27.91
C ALA A 232 -31.72 -35.45 -27.19
N ALA A 233 -31.55 -35.13 -25.92
CA ALA A 233 -31.75 -35.94 -24.69
C ALA A 233 -31.03 -35.23 -23.52
N ALA A 234 -31.66 -34.70 -22.54
CA ALA A 234 -32.41 -35.16 -21.36
C ALA A 234 -31.65 -36.09 -20.43
N VAL A 235 -31.78 -35.75 -19.16
CA VAL A 235 -31.79 -36.56 -17.93
C VAL A 235 -30.58 -36.44 -17.00
N GLY A 236 -30.89 -35.97 -15.78
CA GLY A 236 -30.17 -36.29 -14.58
C GLY A 236 -30.40 -35.37 -13.40
N THR A 237 -31.64 -35.33 -12.87
CA THR A 237 -31.95 -34.79 -11.55
C THR A 237 -31.43 -35.73 -10.45
N ALA A 238 -30.79 -35.15 -9.42
CA ALA A 238 -30.69 -35.77 -8.11
C ALA A 238 -30.94 -34.74 -7.03
N THR A 239 -32.10 -34.82 -6.43
CA THR A 239 -32.55 -34.20 -5.19
C THR A 239 -31.97 -34.94 -3.99
N ALA A 240 -31.52 -34.23 -2.97
CA ALA A 240 -31.56 -34.71 -1.60
C ALA A 240 -31.76 -33.52 -0.65
N SER A 241 -32.87 -33.63 0.03
CA SER A 241 -33.50 -32.80 1.04
C SER A 241 -32.74 -32.78 2.36
N ALA A 242 -32.74 -31.56 2.97
CA ALA A 242 -33.39 -31.22 4.23
C ALA A 242 -32.82 -31.82 5.51
N ASP A 243 -32.34 -30.95 6.40
CA ASP A 243 -32.92 -30.88 7.73
C ASP A 243 -32.82 -29.47 8.33
N ALA A 244 -33.88 -29.11 9.02
CA ALA A 244 -34.13 -27.81 9.58
C ALA A 244 -33.65 -27.77 11.04
N GLY A 245 -32.97 -26.67 11.41
CA GLY A 245 -32.67 -26.33 12.79
C GLY A 245 -32.85 -24.83 12.99
N SER A 246 -34.09 -24.45 13.34
CA SER A 246 -34.47 -23.15 13.87
C SER A 246 -33.76 -22.88 15.20
N LEU A 247 -33.20 -21.68 15.41
CA LEU A 247 -33.34 -20.89 16.64
C LEU A 247 -32.64 -19.54 16.53
N GLY A 248 -33.36 -18.46 16.82
CA GLY A 248 -32.82 -17.24 17.45
C GLY A 248 -32.56 -16.06 16.51
N ALA A 249 -33.61 -15.32 16.20
CA ALA A 249 -33.51 -13.93 15.78
C ALA A 249 -32.93 -13.10 16.93
N ALA A 250 -31.74 -12.53 16.73
CA ALA A 250 -31.29 -11.35 17.45
C ALA A 250 -31.12 -10.25 16.40
N ASP A 251 -31.94 -9.27 16.56
CA ASP A 251 -31.99 -7.99 15.86
C ASP A 251 -30.68 -7.25 16.17
N GLU A 252 -29.70 -7.35 15.29
CA GLU A 252 -28.46 -6.59 15.39
C GLU A 252 -28.52 -5.51 14.32
N ALA A 253 -28.99 -4.34 14.77
CA ALA A 253 -29.01 -3.11 14.01
C ALA A 253 -27.66 -2.91 13.35
N ALA A 254 -27.64 -2.87 12.02
CA ALA A 254 -26.51 -2.44 11.23
C ALA A 254 -26.15 -1.01 11.64
N ALA A 255 -25.12 -0.86 12.46
CA ALA A 255 -24.51 0.42 12.73
C ALA A 255 -23.89 0.91 11.41
N GLU A 256 -24.40 1.99 10.88
CA GLU A 256 -23.74 2.76 9.82
C GLU A 256 -22.27 3.00 10.23
N PRO A 257 -21.30 2.85 9.31
CA PRO A 257 -19.91 3.18 9.63
C PRO A 257 -19.87 4.67 9.94
N ALA A 258 -19.62 5.00 11.20
CA ALA A 258 -19.45 6.37 11.64
C ALA A 258 -18.35 6.98 10.79
N SER A 259 -18.69 7.98 9.97
CA SER A 259 -17.76 8.88 9.32
C SER A 259 -17.09 9.73 10.40
N ALA A 260 -16.11 9.15 11.11
CA ALA A 260 -15.36 9.88 12.10
C ALA A 260 -14.68 11.06 11.38
N GLU A 261 -14.92 12.26 11.87
CA GLU A 261 -14.22 13.45 11.40
C GLU A 261 -12.71 13.22 11.49
N PRO A 262 -11.90 13.75 10.55
CA PRO A 262 -10.47 13.55 10.57
C PRO A 262 -9.91 14.08 11.90
N HIS A 263 -9.08 13.27 12.57
CA HIS A 263 -8.38 13.73 13.75
C HIS A 263 -7.59 15.01 13.38
N PRO A 264 -7.62 16.08 14.21
CA PRO A 264 -6.94 17.36 13.90
C PRO A 264 -5.50 17.20 13.43
N ALA A 265 -4.77 16.22 13.98
CA ALA A 265 -3.43 15.87 13.54
C ALA A 265 -3.35 15.34 12.10
N GLN A 266 -4.45 14.87 11.51
CA GLN A 266 -4.50 14.41 10.12
C GLN A 266 -4.73 15.55 9.12
N LEU A 267 -5.23 16.69 9.57
CA LEU A 267 -5.48 17.87 8.71
C LEU A 267 -4.18 18.63 8.36
N GLY A 268 -3.09 18.39 9.08
CA GLY A 268 -1.77 18.99 8.86
C GLY A 268 -0.70 17.99 8.43
N LEU A 269 -1.07 16.88 7.80
CA LEU A 269 -0.16 15.77 7.47
C LEU A 269 0.85 16.08 6.35
N PHE A 270 0.62 17.13 5.57
CA PHE A 270 1.44 17.42 4.37
C PHE A 270 1.83 18.89 4.28
#